data_52063ec5dd2341946dcd619013dedfc4
#
_entry.id   52063ec5dd2341946dcd619013dedfc4
#
_cell.length_a   1.000
_cell.length_b   1.000
_cell.length_c   1.000
_cell.angle_alpha   90.00
_cell.angle_beta   90.00
_cell.angle_gamma   90.00
#
_symmetry.space_group_name_H-M   'P 1'
#
loop_
_entity.id
_entity.type
_entity.pdbx_description
1 polymer ?
#
loop_
_entity_poly.entity_id
_entity_poly.type
_entity_poly.pdbx_seq_one_letter_code
_entity_poly.pdbx_strand_id
1 'polypeptide(L)'
;MTQHLNAVALVVPDYDQAIEYYCGVLGFNLIEDTTLTPQKRWVLIRPRGSNGTSILLAQASNDAERQCIGNQTGGRVFLFLQTDDFDGDYQKYSDNGVNFIETPRNELYGKVCKFRDCFGNSWDLLERSKSV
;
A
#
# COMPACT_ATOMS: atom_id res chain seq x y z
N MET A 1 18.77 -13.60 -19.30
CA MET A 1 18.62 -12.32 -18.56
C MET A 1 17.26 -12.25 -17.91
N THR A 2 17.20 -11.91 -16.64
CA THR A 2 15.95 -11.86 -15.87
C THR A 2 15.71 -10.43 -15.38
N GLN A 3 14.46 -9.99 -15.43
CA GLN A 3 14.06 -8.66 -14.96
C GLN A 3 12.93 -8.80 -13.95
N HIS A 4 12.80 -7.80 -13.08
CA HIS A 4 11.68 -7.68 -12.15
C HIS A 4 11.45 -6.21 -11.83
N LEU A 5 10.24 -5.87 -11.39
CA LEU A 5 9.96 -4.51 -10.94
C LEU A 5 10.55 -4.32 -9.54
N ASN A 6 11.54 -3.44 -9.43
CA ASN A 6 12.15 -3.13 -8.14
C ASN A 6 11.20 -2.36 -7.24
N ALA A 7 10.54 -1.33 -7.78
CA ALA A 7 9.64 -0.50 -6.99
C ALA A 7 8.61 0.18 -7.87
N VAL A 8 7.49 0.56 -7.24
CA VAL A 8 6.48 1.45 -7.81
C VAL A 8 6.37 2.67 -6.92
N ALA A 9 6.16 3.84 -7.52
CA ALA A 9 6.08 5.09 -6.77
C ALA A 9 4.67 5.32 -6.24
N LEU A 10 4.58 5.79 -5.00
CA LEU A 10 3.35 6.19 -4.35
C LEU A 10 3.54 7.61 -3.83
N VAL A 11 2.81 8.57 -4.39
CA VAL A 11 2.92 9.96 -3.99
C VAL A 11 2.20 10.17 -2.65
N VAL A 12 2.90 10.77 -1.70
CA VAL A 12 2.40 11.01 -0.34
C VAL A 12 2.64 12.46 0.06
N PRO A 13 1.89 13.00 1.02
CA PRO A 13 2.12 14.38 1.46
C PRO A 13 3.36 14.54 2.34
N ASP A 14 3.78 13.50 3.05
CA ASP A 14 4.86 13.57 4.02
C ASP A 14 5.46 12.18 4.24
N TYR A 15 6.80 12.09 4.21
CA TYR A 15 7.48 10.79 4.38
C TYR A 15 7.16 10.13 5.72
N ASP A 16 7.30 10.87 6.81
CA ASP A 16 7.17 10.29 8.15
C ASP A 16 5.74 9.87 8.45
N GLN A 17 4.78 10.65 8.02
CA GLN A 17 3.36 10.31 8.15
C GLN A 17 3.05 9.03 7.38
N ALA A 18 3.59 8.88 6.17
CA ALA A 18 3.39 7.69 5.34
C ALA A 18 4.03 6.47 5.98
N ILE A 19 5.26 6.58 6.48
CA ILE A 19 5.94 5.48 7.18
C ILE A 19 5.09 5.05 8.39
N GLU A 20 4.61 6.00 9.17
CA GLU A 20 3.79 5.69 10.35
C GLU A 20 2.54 4.90 9.98
N TYR A 21 1.88 5.25 8.90
CA TYR A 21 0.67 4.54 8.48
C TYR A 21 1.01 3.16 7.90
N TYR A 22 1.85 3.13 6.87
CA TYR A 22 2.09 1.87 6.15
C TYR A 22 2.85 0.86 7.00
N CYS A 23 3.81 1.30 7.78
CA CYS A 23 4.57 0.41 8.65
C CYS A 23 3.88 0.19 9.99
N GLY A 24 3.31 1.24 10.59
CA GLY A 24 2.68 1.15 11.91
C GLY A 24 1.29 0.57 11.89
N VAL A 25 0.45 0.95 10.93
CA VAL A 25 -0.94 0.49 10.85
C VAL A 25 -1.08 -0.76 9.99
N LEU A 26 -0.49 -0.76 8.77
CA LEU A 26 -0.58 -1.92 7.87
C LEU A 26 0.49 -2.97 8.12
N GLY A 27 1.51 -2.67 8.92
CA GLY A 27 2.53 -3.64 9.29
C GLY A 27 3.56 -3.92 8.20
N PHE A 28 3.74 -3.01 7.24
CA PHE A 28 4.77 -3.14 6.23
C PHE A 28 6.15 -2.96 6.84
N ASN A 29 7.17 -3.48 6.18
CA ASN A 29 8.56 -3.32 6.60
C ASN A 29 9.17 -2.10 5.92
N LEU A 30 9.91 -1.30 6.70
CA LEU A 30 10.74 -0.23 6.16
C LEU A 30 12.03 -0.85 5.64
N ILE A 31 12.22 -0.83 4.32
CA ILE A 31 13.36 -1.49 3.68
C ILE A 31 14.55 -0.55 3.60
N GLU A 32 14.30 0.70 3.30
CA GLU A 32 15.36 1.69 3.17
C GLU A 32 14.81 3.09 3.46
N ASP A 33 15.63 3.92 4.12
CA ASP A 33 15.29 5.32 4.37
C ASP A 33 16.59 6.11 4.36
N THR A 34 16.92 6.70 3.21
CA THR A 34 18.17 7.41 2.99
C THR A 34 17.89 8.84 2.60
N THR A 35 18.47 9.79 3.32
CA THR A 35 18.39 11.21 2.96
C THR A 35 19.28 11.48 1.76
N LEU A 36 18.69 12.01 0.68
CA LEU A 36 19.42 12.38 -0.54
C LEU A 36 19.75 13.86 -0.56
N THR A 37 18.79 14.72 -0.20
CA THR A 37 18.96 16.16 -0.05
C THR A 37 18.16 16.58 1.19
N PRO A 38 18.27 17.84 1.66
CA PRO A 38 17.45 18.28 2.78
C PRO A 38 15.94 18.11 2.57
N GLN A 39 15.49 18.07 1.30
CA GLN A 39 14.07 17.97 0.97
C GLN A 39 13.67 16.61 0.40
N LYS A 40 14.63 15.71 0.10
CA LYS A 40 14.32 14.47 -0.60
C LYS A 40 14.95 13.28 0.09
N ARG A 41 14.14 12.23 0.30
CA ARG A 41 14.57 10.96 0.88
C ARG A 41 14.27 9.83 -0.09
N TRP A 42 15.06 8.77 -0.01
CA TRP A 42 14.80 7.52 -0.72
C TRP A 42 14.21 6.56 0.30
N VAL A 43 12.89 6.38 0.23
CA VAL A 43 12.16 5.58 1.23
C VAL A 43 11.45 4.44 0.53
N LEU A 44 11.85 3.21 0.87
CA LEU A 44 11.24 1.99 0.34
C LEU A 44 10.56 1.23 1.47
N ILE A 45 9.32 0.83 1.22
CA ILE A 45 8.55 -0.03 2.10
C ILE A 45 8.10 -1.26 1.32
N ARG A 46 7.77 -2.34 2.04
CA ARG A 46 7.36 -3.60 1.41
C ARG A 46 6.41 -4.34 2.34
N PRO A 47 5.39 -5.05 1.81
CA PRO A 47 4.53 -5.88 2.65
C PRO A 47 5.35 -6.88 3.47
N ARG A 48 4.86 -7.18 4.67
CA ARG A 48 5.50 -8.13 5.60
C ARG A 48 5.67 -9.49 4.93
N GLY A 49 6.87 -10.06 5.04
CA GLY A 49 7.17 -11.38 4.51
C GLY A 49 7.42 -11.43 3.01
N SER A 50 7.34 -10.29 2.33
CA SER A 50 7.56 -10.22 0.88
C SER A 50 9.02 -9.89 0.56
N ASN A 51 9.58 -10.51 -0.49
CA ASN A 51 10.83 -10.10 -1.12
C ASN A 51 10.60 -9.64 -2.56
N GLY A 52 9.36 -9.32 -2.90
CA GLY A 52 8.99 -8.83 -4.23
C GLY A 52 9.22 -7.34 -4.38
N THR A 53 8.35 -6.72 -5.16
CA THR A 53 8.39 -5.29 -5.49
C THR A 53 8.16 -4.44 -4.24
N SER A 54 8.98 -3.39 -4.11
CA SER A 54 8.82 -2.40 -3.04
C SER A 54 7.92 -1.25 -3.50
N ILE A 55 7.47 -0.46 -2.53
CA ILE A 55 6.80 0.82 -2.78
C ILE A 55 7.78 1.93 -2.43
N LEU A 56 8.03 2.82 -3.39
CA LEU A 56 8.82 4.03 -3.15
C LEU A 56 7.87 5.14 -2.70
N LEU A 57 8.03 5.61 -1.48
CA LEU A 57 7.26 6.75 -0.99
C LEU A 57 7.85 8.02 -1.59
N ALA A 58 7.05 8.75 -2.37
CA ALA A 58 7.49 9.96 -3.05
C ALA A 58 6.73 11.16 -2.47
N GLN A 59 7.43 11.99 -1.69
CA GLN A 59 6.79 13.17 -1.11
C GLN A 59 6.50 14.18 -2.20
N ALA A 60 5.25 14.64 -2.27
CA ALA A 60 4.81 15.60 -3.27
C ALA A 60 5.61 16.91 -3.13
N SER A 61 6.13 17.41 -4.27
CA SER A 61 6.96 18.61 -4.29
C SER A 61 6.35 19.75 -5.12
N ASN A 62 5.19 19.54 -5.73
CA ASN A 62 4.49 20.53 -6.53
C ASN A 62 3.00 20.24 -6.54
N ASP A 63 2.21 21.15 -7.15
CA ASP A 63 0.75 21.03 -7.15
C ASP A 63 0.26 19.82 -7.93
N ALA A 64 0.90 19.51 -9.06
CA ALA A 64 0.52 18.35 -9.87
C ALA A 64 0.69 17.06 -9.08
N GLU A 65 1.79 16.92 -8.34
CA GLU A 65 2.02 15.75 -7.49
C GLU A 65 1.05 15.72 -6.32
N ARG A 66 0.79 16.86 -5.67
CA ARG A 66 -0.17 16.92 -4.57
C ARG A 66 -1.57 16.49 -5.00
N GLN A 67 -1.95 16.78 -6.24
CA GLN A 67 -3.25 16.37 -6.78
C GLN A 67 -3.35 14.86 -7.01
N CYS A 68 -2.24 14.15 -7.08
CA CYS A 68 -2.23 12.70 -7.21
C CYS A 68 -2.49 11.98 -5.88
N ILE A 69 -2.33 12.66 -4.75
CA ILE A 69 -2.55 12.06 -3.43
C ILE A 69 -4.00 11.62 -3.32
N GLY A 70 -4.21 10.31 -3.04
CA GLY A 70 -5.55 9.73 -3.00
C GLY A 70 -6.16 9.48 -4.38
N ASN A 71 -5.43 9.77 -5.46
CA ASN A 71 -5.93 9.66 -6.83
C ASN A 71 -4.82 9.18 -7.78
N GLN A 72 -4.04 8.20 -7.33
CA GLN A 72 -2.88 7.69 -8.09
C GLN A 72 -3.29 7.11 -9.43
N THR A 73 -4.49 6.53 -9.51
CA THR A 73 -5.00 5.83 -10.71
C THR A 73 -6.28 6.44 -11.26
N GLY A 74 -6.61 7.66 -10.86
CA GLY A 74 -7.82 8.32 -11.35
C GLY A 74 -9.12 7.72 -10.81
N GLY A 75 -9.08 7.12 -9.63
CA GLY A 75 -10.28 6.60 -8.96
C GLY A 75 -10.40 5.08 -8.94
N ARG A 76 -9.50 4.37 -9.58
CA ARG A 76 -9.49 2.90 -9.53
C ARG A 76 -8.70 2.43 -8.32
N VAL A 77 -8.86 1.13 -7.99
CA VAL A 77 -7.97 0.48 -7.02
C VAL A 77 -6.54 0.63 -7.50
N PHE A 78 -5.68 1.16 -6.64
CA PHE A 78 -4.29 1.41 -7.00
C PHE A 78 -3.42 0.18 -6.82
N LEU A 79 -3.49 -0.46 -5.64
CA LEU A 79 -2.64 -1.61 -5.33
C LEU A 79 -3.49 -2.75 -4.78
N PHE A 80 -3.03 -3.97 -5.06
CA PHE A 80 -3.68 -5.20 -4.66
C PHE A 80 -2.74 -5.92 -3.69
N LEU A 81 -3.14 -5.99 -2.42
CA LEU A 81 -2.34 -6.59 -1.36
C LEU A 81 -2.83 -8.01 -1.12
N GLN A 82 -2.04 -8.99 -1.56
CA GLN A 82 -2.39 -10.39 -1.37
C GLN A 82 -1.89 -10.89 -0.04
N THR A 83 -2.74 -11.64 0.66
CA THR A 83 -2.42 -12.27 1.95
C THR A 83 -2.74 -13.75 1.89
N ASP A 84 -2.10 -14.53 2.76
CA ASP A 84 -2.43 -15.94 2.95
C ASP A 84 -3.34 -16.14 4.17
N ASP A 85 -3.75 -15.07 4.83
CA ASP A 85 -4.65 -15.10 5.99
C ASP A 85 -5.56 -13.88 5.95
N PHE A 86 -6.56 -13.91 5.07
CA PHE A 86 -7.48 -12.79 4.91
C PHE A 86 -8.20 -12.45 6.21
N ASP A 87 -8.76 -13.45 6.88
CA ASP A 87 -9.59 -13.19 8.06
C ASP A 87 -8.76 -12.58 9.20
N GLY A 88 -7.54 -13.06 9.39
CA GLY A 88 -6.63 -12.52 10.41
C GLY A 88 -6.21 -11.08 10.09
N ASP A 89 -5.83 -10.81 8.84
CA ASP A 89 -5.42 -9.47 8.43
C ASP A 89 -6.61 -8.50 8.44
N TYR A 90 -7.78 -8.94 7.99
CA TYR A 90 -8.98 -8.11 8.01
C TYR A 90 -9.32 -7.68 9.44
N GLN A 91 -9.26 -8.63 10.39
CA GLN A 91 -9.55 -8.32 11.79
C GLN A 91 -8.50 -7.36 12.38
N LYS A 92 -7.23 -7.64 12.13
CA LYS A 92 -6.15 -6.80 12.63
C LYS A 92 -6.21 -5.39 12.07
N TYR A 93 -6.46 -5.26 10.76
CA TYR A 93 -6.59 -3.96 10.12
C TYR A 93 -7.81 -3.21 10.65
N SER A 94 -8.93 -3.90 10.83
CA SER A 94 -10.13 -3.29 11.42
C SER A 94 -9.86 -2.78 12.82
N ASP A 95 -9.16 -3.57 13.64
CA ASP A 95 -8.79 -3.17 15.01
C ASP A 95 -7.84 -1.98 15.01
N ASN A 96 -6.99 -1.87 13.99
CA ASN A 96 -6.06 -0.75 13.83
C ASN A 96 -6.69 0.49 13.19
N GLY A 97 -7.99 0.45 12.90
CA GLY A 97 -8.71 1.60 12.35
C GLY A 97 -8.61 1.77 10.85
N VAL A 98 -8.22 0.73 10.11
CA VAL A 98 -8.19 0.78 8.64
C VAL A 98 -9.62 0.94 8.12
N ASN A 99 -9.78 1.84 7.16
CA ASN A 99 -11.10 2.18 6.61
C ASN A 99 -11.49 1.21 5.48
N PHE A 100 -12.11 0.08 5.84
CA PHE A 100 -12.72 -0.80 4.84
C PHE A 100 -14.03 -0.16 4.35
N ILE A 101 -14.17 0.00 3.05
CA ILE A 101 -15.29 0.73 2.44
C ILE A 101 -16.36 -0.19 1.85
N GLU A 102 -16.26 -1.47 2.10
CA GLU A 102 -17.25 -2.47 1.73
C GLU A 102 -17.16 -3.63 2.71
N THR A 103 -18.11 -4.56 2.63
CA THR A 103 -18.00 -5.83 3.35
C THR A 103 -17.19 -6.83 2.51
N PRO A 104 -16.48 -7.78 3.13
CA PRO A 104 -15.75 -8.79 2.37
C PRO A 104 -16.63 -9.51 1.37
N ARG A 105 -16.12 -9.73 0.17
CA ARG A 105 -16.80 -10.40 -0.96
C ARG A 105 -16.06 -11.67 -1.33
N ASN A 106 -16.81 -12.68 -1.78
CA ASN A 106 -16.24 -13.88 -2.36
C ASN A 106 -16.37 -13.78 -3.88
N GLU A 107 -15.23 -13.77 -4.56
CA GLU A 107 -15.14 -13.74 -6.01
C GLU A 107 -14.59 -15.07 -6.52
N LEU A 108 -14.66 -15.31 -7.82
CA LEU A 108 -14.08 -16.54 -8.40
C LEU A 108 -12.60 -16.67 -8.09
N TYR A 109 -11.89 -15.56 -8.05
CA TYR A 109 -10.44 -15.55 -7.81
C TYR A 109 -10.06 -15.56 -6.33
N GLY A 110 -11.00 -15.40 -5.41
CA GLY A 110 -10.72 -15.43 -3.99
C GLY A 110 -11.59 -14.49 -3.17
N LYS A 111 -11.15 -14.27 -1.93
CA LYS A 111 -11.83 -13.37 -0.99
C LYS A 111 -11.18 -12.00 -1.04
N VAL A 112 -11.97 -10.93 -1.09
CA VAL A 112 -11.46 -9.59 -1.28
C VAL A 112 -12.27 -8.57 -0.49
N CYS A 113 -11.60 -7.52 -0.03
CA CYS A 113 -12.27 -6.35 0.56
C CYS A 113 -11.47 -5.09 0.24
N LYS A 114 -12.17 -4.08 -0.23
CA LYS A 114 -11.56 -2.80 -0.55
C LYS A 114 -11.41 -1.94 0.70
N PHE A 115 -10.25 -1.30 0.83
CA PHE A 115 -10.05 -0.30 1.87
C PHE A 115 -9.39 0.95 1.29
N ARG A 116 -9.51 2.05 2.02
CA ARG A 116 -8.79 3.28 1.71
C ARG A 116 -7.73 3.52 2.77
N ASP A 117 -6.54 3.90 2.32
CA ASP A 117 -5.50 4.29 3.25
C ASP A 117 -5.74 5.71 3.78
N CYS A 118 -4.89 6.18 4.68
CA CYS A 118 -5.08 7.48 5.34
C CYS A 118 -4.98 8.66 4.36
N PHE A 119 -4.49 8.44 3.15
CA PHE A 119 -4.38 9.48 2.13
C PHE A 119 -5.48 9.37 1.08
N GLY A 120 -6.37 8.39 1.19
CA GLY A 120 -7.49 8.21 0.28
C GLY A 120 -7.24 7.28 -0.89
N ASN A 121 -6.07 6.64 -0.97
CA ASN A 121 -5.81 5.66 -2.02
C ASN A 121 -6.61 4.38 -1.77
N SER A 122 -7.17 3.83 -2.84
CA SER A 122 -7.95 2.59 -2.76
C SER A 122 -7.05 1.38 -2.94
N TRP A 123 -7.21 0.40 -2.07
CA TRP A 123 -6.50 -0.86 -2.06
C TRP A 123 -7.49 -2.01 -2.03
N ASP A 124 -7.13 -3.13 -2.64
CA ASP A 124 -7.80 -4.41 -2.38
C ASP A 124 -6.92 -5.27 -1.50
N LEU A 125 -7.48 -5.74 -0.38
CA LEU A 125 -6.90 -6.83 0.39
C LEU A 125 -7.52 -8.11 -0.15
N LEU A 126 -6.70 -9.08 -0.59
CA LEU A 126 -7.24 -10.29 -1.18
C LEU A 126 -6.44 -11.53 -0.81
N GLU A 127 -7.16 -12.64 -0.69
CA GLU A 127 -6.57 -13.97 -0.58
C GLU A 127 -7.07 -14.79 -1.76
N ARG A 128 -6.13 -15.24 -2.59
CA ARG A 128 -6.48 -15.95 -3.81
C ARG A 128 -7.00 -17.35 -3.51
N SER A 129 -7.99 -17.76 -4.28
CA SER A 129 -8.53 -19.10 -4.21
C SER A 129 -7.47 -20.13 -4.61
N LYS A 130 -7.31 -21.19 -3.80
CA LYS A 130 -6.31 -22.24 -4.04
C LYS A 130 -6.69 -23.17 -5.19
N SER A 131 -7.95 -23.15 -5.59
CA SER A 131 -8.47 -24.04 -6.63
C SER A 131 -8.43 -23.44 -8.02
N VAL A 132 -7.79 -22.31 -8.20
CA VAL A 132 -7.73 -21.60 -9.50
C VAL A 132 -6.38 -21.77 -10.17
#